data_8d50480bf9119ac6a26a2619800196e2
#
_entry.id   8d50480bf9119ac6a26a2619800196e2
#
_cell.length_a   1.000
_cell.length_b   1.000
_cell.length_c   1.000
_cell.angle_alpha   90.00
_cell.angle_beta   90.00
_cell.angle_gamma   90.00
#
_symmetry.space_group_name_H-M   'P 1'
#
loop_
_entity.id
_entity.type
_entity.pdbx_description
1 polymer ?
#
loop_
_entity_poly.entity_id
_entity_poly.type
_entity_poly.pdbx_seq_one_letter_code
_entity_poly.pdbx_strand_id
1 'polypeptide(L)'
;MIERYGHIPNGNRTYYLSRSQPPVFALMVELFEEDGVRGAKRYLEHLKMEHAFWMDGAESLLLNQAYRSAVRMPDGSLLNRYWDDRDTPRDESWIEDVETARHSGRPPNEVYRDLRAGAASGWDYSSRWLRDPSRLASIRTTQFIPIDLNAFLFKLESAIANISASKGDKETAEAFRQKANDRRAAVNRYLWDEESGCYRDYDWRREELALFSAASIVPLYVGMATHEQAERLSDAVKSRLLTPGGILATEYETGEQWDKPNGWAP
;
A
#
# COMPACT_ATOMS: atom_id res chain seq x y z
N MET A 1 14.91 11.86 7.49
CA MET A 1 14.21 11.83 6.19
C MET A 1 12.84 12.47 6.28
N ILE A 2 11.96 12.03 7.17
CA ILE A 2 10.60 12.59 7.33
C ILE A 2 10.63 14.09 7.58
N GLU A 3 11.47 14.62 8.47
CA GLU A 3 11.61 16.06 8.72
C GLU A 3 11.95 16.88 7.46
N ARG A 4 12.67 16.27 6.52
CA ARG A 4 13.13 16.97 5.31
C ARG A 4 12.17 16.81 4.13
N TYR A 5 11.52 15.66 4.00
CA TYR A 5 10.74 15.29 2.80
C TYR A 5 9.26 15.02 3.10
N GLY A 6 8.85 15.00 4.36
CA GLY A 6 7.50 14.64 4.79
C GLY A 6 7.25 13.12 4.80
N HIS A 7 8.12 12.33 4.18
CA HIS A 7 7.99 10.88 4.05
C HIS A 7 9.36 10.19 4.04
N ILE A 8 9.37 8.86 4.01
CA ILE A 8 10.58 8.08 3.75
C ILE A 8 10.65 7.85 2.23
N PRO A 9 11.63 8.48 1.53
CA PRO A 9 11.81 8.27 0.10
C PRO A 9 12.13 6.83 -0.26
N ASN A 10 11.81 6.43 -1.49
CA ASN A 10 12.05 5.06 -2.00
C ASN A 10 13.52 4.63 -1.97
N GLY A 11 14.46 5.59 -1.96
CA GLY A 11 15.88 5.34 -1.81
C GLY A 11 16.66 6.62 -1.53
N ASN A 12 17.97 6.51 -1.40
CA ASN A 12 18.87 7.60 -0.99
C ASN A 12 19.47 8.41 -2.16
N ARG A 13 19.05 8.16 -3.39
CA ARG A 13 19.43 8.95 -4.56
C ARG A 13 18.39 10.03 -4.84
N THR A 14 18.79 11.13 -5.47
CA THR A 14 17.91 12.28 -5.73
C THR A 14 16.71 11.94 -6.60
N TYR A 15 16.83 10.99 -7.51
CA TYR A 15 15.74 10.55 -8.37
C TYR A 15 14.69 9.66 -7.68
N TYR A 16 14.94 9.20 -6.45
CA TYR A 16 13.96 8.49 -5.63
C TYR A 16 13.06 9.40 -4.80
N LEU A 17 13.36 10.71 -4.71
CA LEU A 17 12.70 11.60 -3.76
C LEU A 17 11.23 11.89 -4.09
N SER A 18 10.79 11.64 -5.33
CA SER A 18 9.42 11.87 -5.77
C SER A 18 8.43 10.76 -5.40
N ARG A 19 8.92 9.62 -4.90
CA ARG A 19 8.11 8.48 -4.44
C ARG A 19 8.55 7.97 -3.07
N SER A 20 7.59 7.41 -2.32
CA SER A 20 7.81 6.91 -0.97
C SER A 20 8.24 5.43 -0.96
N GLN A 21 8.62 4.95 0.23
CA GLN A 21 8.47 3.55 0.64
C GLN A 21 7.06 3.34 1.20
N PRO A 22 6.59 2.07 1.38
CA PRO A 22 5.42 1.79 2.19
C PRO A 22 5.55 2.38 3.60
N PRO A 23 4.47 2.88 4.24
CA PRO A 23 4.53 3.59 5.51
C PRO A 23 4.71 2.65 6.72
N VAL A 24 5.85 1.98 6.80
CA VAL A 24 6.20 1.03 7.88
C VAL A 24 6.88 1.70 9.07
N PHE A 25 7.05 3.01 9.07
CA PHE A 25 7.75 3.73 10.14
C PHE A 25 7.06 3.57 11.51
N ALA A 26 5.73 3.50 11.53
CA ALA A 26 4.99 3.24 12.78
C ALA A 26 5.39 1.90 13.42
N LEU A 27 5.58 0.85 12.62
CA LEU A 27 6.05 -0.46 13.09
C LEU A 27 7.48 -0.39 13.64
N MET A 28 8.36 0.38 12.98
CA MET A 28 9.73 0.60 13.48
C MET A 28 9.74 1.33 14.83
N VAL A 29 8.85 2.31 15.00
CA VAL A 29 8.72 3.06 16.28
C VAL A 29 8.25 2.16 17.41
N GLU A 30 7.28 1.29 17.17
CA GLU A 30 6.81 0.31 18.16
C GLU A 30 7.92 -0.67 18.55
N LEU A 31 8.66 -1.20 17.58
CA LEU A 31 9.77 -2.11 17.83
C LEU A 31 10.86 -1.46 18.71
N PHE A 32 11.19 -0.19 18.49
CA PHE A 32 12.15 0.54 19.34
C PHE A 32 11.64 0.75 20.77
N GLU A 33 10.33 0.88 20.96
CA GLU A 33 9.73 1.01 22.28
C GLU A 33 9.73 -0.33 23.02
N GLU A 34 9.38 -1.42 22.36
CA GLU A 34 9.41 -2.77 22.92
C GLU A 34 10.82 -3.18 23.36
N ASP A 35 11.83 -2.87 22.56
CA ASP A 35 13.23 -3.13 22.88
C ASP A 35 13.82 -2.17 23.94
N GLY A 36 13.03 -1.19 24.42
CA GLY A 36 13.46 -0.18 25.37
C GLY A 36 14.54 0.78 24.84
N VAL A 37 14.77 0.81 23.55
CA VAL A 37 15.80 1.65 22.92
C VAL A 37 15.42 3.11 22.95
N ARG A 38 14.16 3.41 22.59
CA ARG A 38 13.62 4.79 22.59
C ARG A 38 12.09 4.78 22.72
N GLY A 39 11.56 5.67 23.56
CA GLY A 39 10.11 5.81 23.72
C GLY A 39 9.41 6.36 22.46
N ALA A 40 8.30 5.76 22.09
CA ALA A 40 7.49 6.11 20.91
C ALA A 40 7.02 7.58 20.91
N LYS A 41 6.80 8.17 22.09
CA LYS A 41 6.36 9.58 22.27
C LYS A 41 7.24 10.60 21.55
N ARG A 42 8.51 10.27 21.34
CA ARG A 42 9.50 11.12 20.66
C ARG A 42 9.19 11.27 19.16
N TYR A 43 8.54 10.30 18.58
CA TYR A 43 8.31 10.22 17.13
C TYR A 43 6.91 10.65 16.70
N LEU A 44 6.05 11.11 17.64
CA LEU A 44 4.67 11.47 17.34
C LEU A 44 4.55 12.46 16.17
N GLU A 45 5.34 13.54 16.18
CA GLU A 45 5.28 14.55 15.12
C GLU A 45 5.76 14.00 13.77
N HIS A 46 6.74 13.10 13.75
CA HIS A 46 7.18 12.43 12.52
C HIS A 46 6.11 11.50 11.94
N LEU A 47 5.38 10.77 12.81
CA LEU A 47 4.25 9.94 12.39
C LEU A 47 3.11 10.80 11.81
N LYS A 48 2.81 11.95 12.43
CA LYS A 48 1.84 12.91 11.90
C LYS A 48 2.27 13.49 10.55
N MET A 49 3.56 13.80 10.37
CA MET A 49 4.10 14.30 9.10
C MET A 49 3.97 13.23 7.99
N GLU A 50 4.31 11.98 8.27
CA GLU A 50 4.14 10.88 7.32
C GLU A 50 2.66 10.66 6.96
N HIS A 51 1.77 10.70 7.94
CA HIS A 51 0.32 10.64 7.70
C HIS A 51 -0.15 11.79 6.79
N ALA A 52 0.30 13.02 7.04
CA ALA A 52 -0.05 14.18 6.24
C ALA A 52 0.41 14.04 4.77
N PHE A 53 1.58 13.45 4.52
CA PHE A 53 2.04 13.15 3.17
C PHE A 53 1.07 12.20 2.43
N TRP A 54 0.64 11.13 3.08
CA TRP A 54 -0.28 10.16 2.47
C TRP A 54 -1.69 10.70 2.26
N MET A 55 -2.10 11.70 3.03
CA MET A 55 -3.43 12.31 2.97
C MET A 55 -3.43 13.65 2.24
N ASP A 56 -2.33 14.04 1.58
CA ASP A 56 -2.23 15.31 0.86
C ASP A 56 -3.34 15.45 -0.19
N GLY A 57 -4.06 16.58 -0.13
CA GLY A 57 -5.19 16.90 -1.02
C GLY A 57 -6.49 16.12 -0.75
N ALA A 58 -6.53 15.20 0.22
CA ALA A 58 -7.71 14.36 0.48
C ALA A 58 -8.98 15.16 0.80
N GLU A 59 -8.86 16.30 1.48
CA GLU A 59 -10.01 17.12 1.93
C GLU A 59 -10.75 17.78 0.76
N SER A 60 -10.06 18.07 -0.35
CA SER A 60 -10.63 18.73 -1.53
C SER A 60 -11.23 17.78 -2.56
N LEU A 61 -11.08 16.46 -2.37
CA LEU A 61 -11.55 15.47 -3.32
C LEU A 61 -13.09 15.36 -3.32
N LEU A 62 -13.67 15.37 -4.52
CA LEU A 62 -15.06 14.95 -4.72
C LEU A 62 -15.15 13.40 -4.79
N LEU A 63 -16.37 12.87 -4.71
CA LEU A 63 -16.61 11.44 -4.82
C LEU A 63 -16.04 10.88 -6.13
N ASN A 64 -15.45 9.69 -6.06
CA ASN A 64 -14.78 9.03 -7.19
C ASN A 64 -13.58 9.82 -7.79
N GLN A 65 -12.94 10.63 -6.98
CA GLN A 65 -11.73 11.34 -7.38
C GLN A 65 -10.50 10.86 -6.60
N ALA A 66 -9.35 11.06 -7.23
CA ALA A 66 -8.06 10.83 -6.62
C ALA A 66 -7.12 12.01 -6.86
N TYR A 67 -6.33 12.33 -5.86
CA TYR A 67 -5.20 13.24 -5.97
C TYR A 67 -4.00 12.61 -5.28
N ARG A 68 -2.88 12.51 -5.97
CA ARG A 68 -1.70 11.81 -5.49
C ARG A 68 -2.06 10.43 -4.90
N SER A 69 -1.71 10.22 -3.63
CA SER A 69 -1.97 8.96 -2.94
C SER A 69 -3.39 8.82 -2.38
N ALA A 70 -4.15 9.90 -2.25
CA ALA A 70 -5.50 9.87 -1.70
C ALA A 70 -6.56 9.57 -2.76
N VAL A 71 -7.53 8.72 -2.40
CA VAL A 71 -8.69 8.37 -3.23
C VAL A 71 -9.95 8.50 -2.39
N ARG A 72 -10.92 9.30 -2.84
CA ARG A 72 -12.25 9.36 -2.24
C ARG A 72 -13.19 8.43 -2.96
N MET A 73 -13.65 7.43 -2.24
CA MET A 73 -14.52 6.39 -2.75
C MET A 73 -15.96 6.88 -2.98
N PRO A 74 -16.84 6.11 -3.69
CA PRO A 74 -18.23 6.51 -3.97
C PRO A 74 -19.06 6.82 -2.73
N ASP A 75 -18.79 6.17 -1.60
CA ASP A 75 -19.48 6.36 -0.32
C ASP A 75 -18.90 7.50 0.53
N GLY A 76 -17.87 8.19 0.01
CA GLY A 76 -17.19 9.29 0.69
C GLY A 76 -16.02 8.85 1.58
N SER A 77 -15.80 7.56 1.78
CA SER A 77 -14.65 7.06 2.52
C SER A 77 -13.33 7.39 1.80
N LEU A 78 -12.25 7.50 2.57
CA LEU A 78 -10.91 7.79 2.06
C LEU A 78 -10.03 6.55 2.16
N LEU A 79 -9.47 6.14 1.03
CA LEU A 79 -8.46 5.10 0.91
C LEU A 79 -7.25 5.64 0.16
N ASN A 80 -6.17 4.87 0.11
CA ASN A 80 -4.92 5.31 -0.48
C ASN A 80 -4.44 4.34 -1.57
N ARG A 81 -3.66 4.89 -2.51
CA ARG A 81 -2.94 4.18 -3.56
C ARG A 81 -1.47 4.55 -3.56
N TYR A 82 -0.62 3.74 -4.17
CA TYR A 82 0.76 4.13 -4.44
C TYR A 82 0.80 5.18 -5.56
N TRP A 83 1.76 6.10 -5.46
CA TRP A 83 1.90 7.24 -6.35
C TRP A 83 3.35 7.72 -6.43
N ASP A 84 3.73 8.25 -7.59
CA ASP A 84 4.93 9.06 -7.77
C ASP A 84 4.53 10.38 -8.45
N ASP A 85 5.08 11.49 -8.00
CA ASP A 85 4.78 12.82 -8.59
C ASP A 85 5.35 12.98 -10.01
N ARG A 86 6.36 12.18 -10.39
CA ARG A 86 6.93 12.17 -11.75
C ARG A 86 6.19 11.16 -12.63
N ASP A 87 6.12 11.49 -13.92
CA ASP A 87 5.51 10.68 -14.98
C ASP A 87 6.44 10.50 -16.18
N THR A 88 7.74 10.48 -15.90
CA THR A 88 8.83 10.17 -16.84
C THR A 88 9.38 8.78 -16.55
N PRO A 89 10.12 8.14 -17.47
CA PRO A 89 10.79 6.88 -17.19
C PRO A 89 11.62 6.97 -15.89
N ARG A 90 11.77 5.85 -15.17
CA ARG A 90 12.65 5.78 -14.01
C ARG A 90 14.10 5.94 -14.45
N ASP A 91 14.88 6.70 -13.69
CA ASP A 91 16.30 6.91 -14.01
C ASP A 91 17.10 5.60 -13.94
N GLU A 92 16.72 4.70 -13.04
CA GLU A 92 17.36 3.40 -12.83
C GLU A 92 16.95 2.29 -13.83
N SER A 93 15.91 2.52 -14.63
CA SER A 93 15.35 1.54 -15.59
C SER A 93 14.79 2.25 -16.82
N TRP A 94 15.53 3.20 -17.35
CA TRP A 94 15.04 4.10 -18.41
C TRP A 94 14.64 3.37 -19.69
N ILE A 95 15.48 2.46 -20.13
CA ILE A 95 15.25 1.72 -21.40
C ILE A 95 14.04 0.81 -21.24
N GLU A 96 13.98 0.05 -20.17
CA GLU A 96 12.90 -0.89 -19.88
C GLU A 96 11.55 -0.19 -19.77
N ASP A 97 11.52 0.96 -19.12
CA ASP A 97 10.28 1.76 -18.98
C ASP A 97 9.81 2.29 -20.34
N VAL A 98 10.72 2.79 -21.18
CA VAL A 98 10.39 3.27 -22.54
C VAL A 98 9.87 2.14 -23.42
N GLU A 99 10.49 0.95 -23.35
CA GLU A 99 10.04 -0.23 -24.11
C GLU A 99 8.67 -0.71 -23.61
N THR A 100 8.46 -0.76 -22.30
CA THR A 100 7.16 -1.11 -21.69
C THR A 100 6.06 -0.17 -22.16
N ALA A 101 6.33 1.13 -22.15
CA ALA A 101 5.37 2.13 -22.62
C ALA A 101 5.03 1.96 -24.10
N ARG A 102 6.00 1.68 -24.97
CA ARG A 102 5.78 1.40 -26.40
C ARG A 102 4.86 0.19 -26.63
N HIS A 103 5.01 -0.87 -25.84
CA HIS A 103 4.20 -2.08 -25.95
C HIS A 103 2.81 -1.97 -25.29
N SER A 104 2.56 -0.92 -24.50
CA SER A 104 1.30 -0.74 -23.78
C SER A 104 0.14 -0.24 -24.64
N GLY A 105 0.44 0.53 -25.70
CA GLY A 105 -0.55 1.25 -26.50
C GLY A 105 -1.24 2.41 -25.78
N ARG A 106 -0.74 2.81 -24.60
CA ARG A 106 -1.26 3.91 -23.77
C ARG A 106 -0.39 5.15 -23.89
N PRO A 107 -0.88 6.33 -23.40
CA PRO A 107 -0.04 7.50 -23.21
C PRO A 107 1.18 7.13 -22.33
N PRO A 108 2.41 7.39 -22.82
CA PRO A 108 3.63 6.95 -22.10
C PRO A 108 3.73 7.46 -20.66
N ASN A 109 3.33 8.70 -20.41
CA ASN A 109 3.34 9.32 -19.09
C ASN A 109 2.45 8.59 -18.07
N GLU A 110 1.32 8.01 -18.49
CA GLU A 110 0.48 7.18 -17.62
C GLU A 110 1.21 5.88 -17.25
N VAL A 111 1.86 5.24 -18.23
CA VAL A 111 2.59 3.99 -18.00
C VAL A 111 3.78 4.23 -17.08
N TYR A 112 4.54 5.29 -17.32
CA TYR A 112 5.67 5.65 -16.45
C TYR A 112 5.21 5.88 -15.01
N ARG A 113 4.09 6.57 -14.82
CA ARG A 113 3.54 6.79 -13.48
C ARG A 113 3.12 5.48 -12.80
N ASP A 114 2.50 4.55 -13.53
CA ASP A 114 2.15 3.23 -13.00
C ASP A 114 3.40 2.42 -12.63
N LEU A 115 4.45 2.42 -13.47
CA LEU A 115 5.73 1.78 -13.17
C LEU A 115 6.39 2.38 -11.92
N ARG A 116 6.44 3.71 -11.82
CA ARG A 116 6.99 4.43 -10.67
C ARG A 116 6.19 4.18 -9.38
N ALA A 117 4.88 4.13 -9.46
CA ALA A 117 4.00 3.79 -8.34
C ALA A 117 4.18 2.32 -7.90
N GLY A 118 4.38 1.40 -8.85
CA GLY A 118 4.74 0.01 -8.56
C GLY A 118 6.07 -0.09 -7.81
N ALA A 119 7.08 0.68 -8.24
CA ALA A 119 8.36 0.75 -7.53
C ALA A 119 8.23 1.34 -6.11
N ALA A 120 7.31 2.30 -5.88
CA ALA A 120 7.03 2.83 -4.54
C ALA A 120 6.43 1.78 -3.60
N SER A 121 5.74 0.77 -4.13
CA SER A 121 5.14 -0.31 -3.34
C SER A 121 6.14 -1.33 -2.82
N GLY A 122 7.32 -1.44 -3.45
CA GLY A 122 8.28 -2.53 -3.22
C GLY A 122 7.90 -3.85 -3.90
N TRP A 123 6.82 -3.89 -4.71
CA TRP A 123 6.35 -5.06 -5.48
C TRP A 123 6.63 -4.91 -6.98
N ASP A 124 7.80 -4.40 -7.32
CA ASP A 124 8.22 -4.13 -8.70
C ASP A 124 9.08 -5.28 -9.25
N TYR A 125 8.53 -6.14 -10.13
CA TYR A 125 7.11 -6.15 -10.41
C TYR A 125 6.52 -7.53 -10.16
N SER A 126 5.19 -7.58 -10.19
CA SER A 126 4.43 -8.83 -10.11
C SER A 126 3.11 -8.67 -10.88
N SER A 127 2.45 -9.79 -11.16
CA SER A 127 1.10 -9.80 -11.71
C SER A 127 0.07 -9.00 -10.90
N ARG A 128 0.37 -8.71 -9.63
CA ARG A 128 -0.45 -7.90 -8.73
C ARG A 128 -0.91 -6.58 -9.35
N TRP A 129 -0.02 -5.94 -10.12
CA TRP A 129 -0.27 -4.62 -10.72
C TRP A 129 -0.75 -4.68 -12.16
N LEU A 130 -0.89 -5.89 -12.71
CA LEU A 130 -1.12 -6.10 -14.13
C LEU A 130 -2.60 -6.40 -14.40
N ARG A 131 -3.15 -5.78 -15.43
CA ARG A 131 -4.47 -6.11 -15.93
C ARG A 131 -4.51 -7.45 -16.65
N ASP A 132 -3.49 -7.73 -17.43
CA ASP A 132 -3.17 -9.02 -17.99
C ASP A 132 -1.95 -9.55 -17.22
N PRO A 133 -2.10 -10.58 -16.38
CA PRO A 133 -1.01 -11.06 -15.54
C PRO A 133 0.26 -11.45 -16.29
N SER A 134 0.16 -11.76 -17.58
CA SER A 134 1.29 -12.18 -18.43
C SER A 134 2.03 -11.02 -19.10
N ARG A 135 1.60 -9.75 -18.89
CA ARG A 135 2.13 -8.61 -19.68
C ARG A 135 2.40 -7.39 -18.80
N LEU A 136 3.67 -7.09 -18.50
CA LEU A 136 4.09 -5.89 -17.77
C LEU A 136 3.52 -4.60 -18.40
N ALA A 137 3.43 -4.52 -19.71
CA ALA A 137 2.85 -3.38 -20.42
C ALA A 137 1.36 -3.11 -20.09
N SER A 138 0.69 -4.04 -19.40
CA SER A 138 -0.68 -3.87 -18.91
C SER A 138 -0.79 -3.24 -17.52
N ILE A 139 0.32 -2.81 -16.93
CA ILE A 139 0.42 -2.26 -15.57
C ILE A 139 -0.58 -1.11 -15.31
N ARG A 140 -1.21 -1.10 -14.11
CA ARG A 140 -2.25 -0.17 -13.68
C ARG A 140 -2.15 0.18 -12.19
N THR A 141 -0.94 0.22 -11.64
CA THR A 141 -0.72 0.40 -10.19
C THR A 141 -1.54 1.55 -9.60
N THR A 142 -1.64 2.68 -10.29
CA THR A 142 -2.39 3.86 -9.80
C THR A 142 -3.91 3.68 -9.82
N GLN A 143 -4.41 2.60 -10.41
CA GLN A 143 -5.83 2.25 -10.41
C GLN A 143 -6.21 1.29 -9.27
N PHE A 144 -5.23 0.77 -8.53
CA PHE A 144 -5.50 -0.10 -7.40
C PHE A 144 -5.47 0.64 -6.07
N ILE A 145 -6.37 0.24 -5.18
CA ILE A 145 -6.32 0.52 -3.74
C ILE A 145 -5.66 -0.70 -3.09
N PRO A 146 -4.37 -0.63 -2.73
CA PRO A 146 -3.64 -1.76 -2.21
C PRO A 146 -4.01 -2.06 -0.76
N ILE A 147 -4.21 -3.33 -0.44
CA ILE A 147 -4.57 -3.77 0.90
C ILE A 147 -3.45 -3.54 1.92
N ASP A 148 -2.21 -3.82 1.55
CA ASP A 148 -1.04 -3.60 2.42
C ASP A 148 -0.87 -2.13 2.78
N LEU A 149 -0.91 -1.23 1.80
CA LEU A 149 -0.81 0.21 2.04
C LEU A 149 -1.87 0.69 3.04
N ASN A 150 -3.13 0.31 2.80
CA ASN A 150 -4.24 0.74 3.65
C ASN A 150 -4.19 0.09 5.04
N ALA A 151 -3.66 -1.12 5.18
CA ALA A 151 -3.38 -1.75 6.45
C ALA A 151 -2.22 -1.05 7.21
N PHE A 152 -1.14 -0.67 6.53
CA PHE A 152 -0.06 0.11 7.15
C PHE A 152 -0.54 1.50 7.60
N LEU A 153 -1.40 2.15 6.83
CA LEU A 153 -1.97 3.46 7.23
C LEU A 153 -2.93 3.33 8.41
N PHE A 154 -3.72 2.26 8.49
CA PHE A 154 -4.49 1.93 9.69
C PHE A 154 -3.57 1.80 10.92
N LYS A 155 -2.43 1.12 10.77
CA LYS A 155 -1.44 0.98 11.84
C LYS A 155 -0.82 2.32 12.23
N LEU A 156 -0.49 3.16 11.27
CA LEU A 156 0.04 4.51 11.50
C LEU A 156 -0.98 5.38 12.27
N GLU A 157 -2.24 5.36 11.85
CA GLU A 157 -3.33 6.09 12.51
C GLU A 157 -3.54 5.59 13.95
N SER A 158 -3.53 4.27 14.15
CA SER A 158 -3.64 3.64 15.48
C SER A 158 -2.45 3.99 16.38
N ALA A 159 -1.24 4.00 15.85
CA ALA A 159 -0.04 4.38 16.59
C ALA A 159 -0.09 5.85 17.04
N ILE A 160 -0.47 6.78 16.14
CA ILE A 160 -0.65 8.19 16.50
C ILE A 160 -1.71 8.34 17.61
N ALA A 161 -2.85 7.65 17.50
CA ALA A 161 -3.90 7.68 18.51
C ALA A 161 -3.39 7.22 19.90
N ASN A 162 -2.71 6.08 19.94
CA ASN A 162 -2.20 5.50 21.19
C ASN A 162 -1.11 6.38 21.84
N ILE A 163 -0.17 6.88 21.04
CA ILE A 163 0.89 7.76 21.54
C ILE A 163 0.31 9.08 22.05
N SER A 164 -0.64 9.68 21.34
CA SER A 164 -1.32 10.92 21.76
C SER A 164 -2.08 10.71 23.06
N ALA A 165 -2.81 9.61 23.20
CA ALA A 165 -3.49 9.25 24.45
C ALA A 165 -2.50 9.13 25.63
N SER A 166 -1.34 8.49 25.41
CA SER A 166 -0.30 8.34 26.44
C SER A 166 0.38 9.66 26.83
N LYS A 167 0.27 10.69 25.99
CA LYS A 167 0.72 12.07 26.27
C LYS A 167 -0.38 12.95 26.89
N GLY A 168 -1.61 12.43 27.04
CA GLY A 168 -2.76 13.17 27.56
C GLY A 168 -3.47 14.03 26.51
N ASP A 169 -3.07 14.00 25.25
CA ASP A 169 -3.73 14.67 24.14
C ASP A 169 -4.93 13.83 23.65
N LYS A 170 -6.06 14.01 24.36
CA LYS A 170 -7.29 13.24 24.12
C LYS A 170 -7.95 13.59 22.79
N GLU A 171 -7.86 14.85 22.36
CA GLU A 171 -8.47 15.32 21.11
C GLU A 171 -7.80 14.66 19.90
N THR A 172 -6.47 14.76 19.79
CA THR A 172 -5.72 14.09 18.73
C THR A 172 -5.91 12.57 18.80
N ALA A 173 -5.92 11.99 20.00
CA ALA A 173 -6.11 10.55 20.16
C ALA A 173 -7.46 10.07 19.60
N GLU A 174 -8.54 10.79 19.89
CA GLU A 174 -9.86 10.42 19.38
C GLU A 174 -9.99 10.64 17.88
N ALA A 175 -9.48 11.78 17.36
CA ALA A 175 -9.49 12.07 15.94
C ALA A 175 -8.78 10.98 15.11
N PHE A 176 -7.62 10.51 15.57
CA PHE A 176 -6.88 9.46 14.86
C PHE A 176 -7.46 8.06 15.07
N ARG A 177 -8.07 7.79 16.21
CA ARG A 177 -8.83 6.55 16.43
C ARG A 177 -10.01 6.46 15.47
N GLN A 178 -10.73 7.58 15.27
CA GLN A 178 -11.82 7.63 14.29
C GLN A 178 -11.30 7.38 12.88
N LYS A 179 -10.20 8.01 12.45
CA LYS A 179 -9.57 7.78 11.15
C LYS A 179 -9.22 6.29 10.93
N ALA A 180 -8.61 5.65 11.91
CA ALA A 180 -8.30 4.22 11.86
C ALA A 180 -9.56 3.35 11.73
N ASN A 181 -10.62 3.65 12.48
CA ASN A 181 -11.90 2.94 12.40
C ASN A 181 -12.58 3.13 11.04
N ASP A 182 -12.59 4.34 10.51
CA ASP A 182 -13.18 4.65 9.20
C ASP A 182 -12.43 3.93 8.09
N ARG A 183 -11.09 3.92 8.15
CA ARG A 183 -10.25 3.17 7.19
C ARG A 183 -10.52 1.68 7.27
N ARG A 184 -10.58 1.09 8.46
CA ARG A 184 -10.92 -0.33 8.64
C ARG A 184 -12.29 -0.67 8.06
N ALA A 185 -13.30 0.19 8.30
CA ALA A 185 -14.63 0.01 7.75
C ALA A 185 -14.62 0.07 6.20
N ALA A 186 -13.89 1.03 5.62
CA ALA A 186 -13.76 1.15 4.16
C ALA A 186 -12.99 -0.04 3.57
N VAL A 187 -11.91 -0.48 4.19
CA VAL A 187 -11.17 -1.68 3.77
C VAL A 187 -12.08 -2.91 3.78
N ASN A 188 -12.84 -3.12 4.85
CA ASN A 188 -13.77 -4.25 4.91
C ASN A 188 -14.87 -4.17 3.84
N ARG A 189 -15.29 -2.96 3.48
CA ARG A 189 -16.32 -2.77 2.44
C ARG A 189 -15.81 -3.05 1.03
N TYR A 190 -14.61 -2.59 0.68
CA TYR A 190 -14.12 -2.59 -0.70
C TYR A 190 -13.10 -3.69 -0.99
N LEU A 191 -12.31 -4.12 0.01
CA LEU A 191 -11.18 -5.01 -0.18
C LEU A 191 -11.37 -6.41 0.43
N TRP A 192 -12.40 -6.62 1.25
CA TRP A 192 -12.72 -7.95 1.78
C TRP A 192 -13.62 -8.70 0.79
N ASP A 193 -13.16 -9.85 0.32
CA ASP A 193 -13.91 -10.76 -0.51
C ASP A 193 -14.61 -11.80 0.39
N GLU A 194 -15.91 -11.60 0.59
CA GLU A 194 -16.70 -12.46 1.46
C GLU A 194 -16.81 -13.90 0.93
N GLU A 195 -16.79 -14.08 -0.39
CA GLU A 195 -16.90 -15.40 -1.00
C GLU A 195 -15.62 -16.22 -0.80
N SER A 196 -14.45 -15.62 -1.09
CA SER A 196 -13.15 -16.29 -0.99
C SER A 196 -12.52 -16.21 0.41
N GLY A 197 -13.08 -15.42 1.33
CA GLY A 197 -12.59 -15.28 2.70
C GLY A 197 -11.20 -14.63 2.79
N CYS A 198 -10.89 -13.73 1.89
CA CYS A 198 -9.58 -13.07 1.87
C CYS A 198 -9.68 -11.59 1.52
N TYR A 199 -8.66 -10.82 1.89
CA TYR A 199 -8.49 -9.47 1.41
C TYR A 199 -7.85 -9.49 0.01
N ARG A 200 -8.28 -8.53 -0.83
CA ARG A 200 -7.73 -8.33 -2.18
C ARG A 200 -7.57 -6.84 -2.44
N ASP A 201 -6.65 -6.46 -3.34
CA ASP A 201 -6.61 -5.10 -3.84
C ASP A 201 -7.90 -4.78 -4.60
N TYR A 202 -8.25 -3.50 -4.70
CA TYR A 202 -9.49 -3.08 -5.36
C TYR A 202 -9.17 -2.11 -6.50
N ASP A 203 -9.60 -2.45 -7.72
CA ASP A 203 -9.54 -1.52 -8.88
C ASP A 203 -10.69 -0.51 -8.75
N TRP A 204 -10.37 0.68 -8.24
CA TRP A 204 -11.34 1.73 -7.98
C TRP A 204 -11.90 2.40 -9.24
N ARG A 205 -11.26 2.19 -10.41
CA ARG A 205 -11.78 2.67 -11.69
C ARG A 205 -12.80 1.70 -12.32
N ARG A 206 -12.64 0.41 -12.06
CA ARG A 206 -13.51 -0.64 -12.59
C ARG A 206 -14.50 -1.16 -11.56
N GLU A 207 -14.32 -0.76 -10.31
CA GLU A 207 -15.16 -1.18 -9.19
C GLU A 207 -15.16 -2.70 -8.99
N GLU A 208 -13.97 -3.32 -9.08
CA GLU A 208 -13.82 -4.78 -8.96
C GLU A 208 -12.60 -5.15 -8.09
N LEU A 209 -12.69 -6.30 -7.44
CA LEU A 209 -11.58 -6.89 -6.70
C LEU A 209 -10.50 -7.41 -7.66
N ALA A 210 -9.23 -7.16 -7.32
CA ALA A 210 -8.08 -7.64 -8.06
C ALA A 210 -7.74 -9.10 -7.70
N LEU A 211 -6.62 -9.61 -8.21
CA LEU A 211 -6.12 -10.95 -7.88
C LEU A 211 -5.75 -11.09 -6.39
N PHE A 212 -5.71 -12.32 -5.89
CA PHE A 212 -5.25 -12.65 -4.56
C PHE A 212 -3.71 -12.67 -4.50
N SER A 213 -3.14 -12.08 -3.46
CA SER A 213 -1.70 -12.01 -3.25
C SER A 213 -1.33 -12.09 -1.76
N ALA A 214 -0.07 -12.33 -1.45
CA ALA A 214 0.44 -12.37 -0.08
C ALA A 214 0.27 -11.04 0.68
N ALA A 215 0.03 -9.92 -0.02
CA ALA A 215 -0.31 -8.63 0.60
C ALA A 215 -1.57 -8.73 1.49
N SER A 216 -2.46 -9.69 1.22
CA SER A 216 -3.64 -9.99 2.02
C SER A 216 -3.34 -10.36 3.49
N ILE A 217 -2.10 -10.74 3.81
CA ILE A 217 -1.68 -11.12 5.16
C ILE A 217 -1.41 -9.87 6.04
N VAL A 218 -1.11 -8.74 5.44
CA VAL A 218 -0.75 -7.52 6.17
C VAL A 218 -1.83 -7.05 7.17
N PRO A 219 -3.15 -7.11 6.86
CA PRO A 219 -4.20 -6.83 7.84
C PRO A 219 -4.14 -7.65 9.13
N LEU A 220 -3.71 -8.91 9.06
CA LEU A 220 -3.51 -9.75 10.25
C LEU A 220 -2.32 -9.24 11.05
N TYR A 221 -1.21 -9.01 10.38
CA TYR A 221 0.04 -8.57 11.00
C TYR A 221 -0.12 -7.25 11.77
N VAL A 222 -0.90 -6.31 11.24
CA VAL A 222 -1.14 -5.01 11.89
C VAL A 222 -2.32 -5.00 12.86
N GLY A 223 -3.02 -6.11 13.05
CA GLY A 223 -4.17 -6.22 13.97
C GLY A 223 -5.45 -5.53 13.46
N MET A 224 -5.61 -5.38 12.15
CA MET A 224 -6.80 -4.79 11.54
C MET A 224 -7.93 -5.81 11.36
N ALA A 225 -7.60 -7.05 11.01
CA ALA A 225 -8.56 -8.12 10.76
C ALA A 225 -9.23 -8.60 12.06
N THR A 226 -10.48 -9.04 11.96
CA THR A 226 -11.16 -9.76 13.05
C THR A 226 -10.64 -11.19 13.16
N HIS A 227 -10.97 -11.89 14.27
CA HIS A 227 -10.59 -13.28 14.45
C HIS A 227 -11.17 -14.18 13.35
N GLU A 228 -12.44 -14.02 13.01
CA GLU A 228 -13.10 -14.74 11.93
C GLU A 228 -12.44 -14.51 10.56
N GLN A 229 -12.12 -13.26 10.26
CA GLN A 229 -11.39 -12.91 9.02
C GLN A 229 -9.98 -13.54 9.00
N ALA A 230 -9.30 -13.59 10.15
CA ALA A 230 -7.98 -14.20 10.28
C ALA A 230 -8.02 -15.70 10.01
N GLU A 231 -9.02 -16.42 10.53
CA GLU A 231 -9.20 -17.85 10.28
C GLU A 231 -9.45 -18.14 8.80
N ARG A 232 -10.42 -17.45 8.21
CA ARG A 232 -10.77 -17.61 6.79
C ARG A 232 -9.61 -17.29 5.86
N LEU A 233 -8.90 -16.18 6.12
CA LEU A 233 -7.73 -15.80 5.34
C LEU A 233 -6.58 -16.81 5.52
N SER A 234 -6.37 -17.34 6.72
CA SER A 234 -5.37 -18.40 6.94
C SER A 234 -5.62 -19.62 6.07
N ASP A 235 -6.88 -20.02 5.93
CA ASP A 235 -7.26 -21.16 5.08
C ASP A 235 -7.10 -20.83 3.59
N ALA A 236 -7.44 -19.61 3.17
CA ALA A 236 -7.22 -19.16 1.80
C ALA A 236 -5.71 -19.15 1.45
N VAL A 237 -4.86 -18.62 2.34
CA VAL A 237 -3.40 -18.59 2.15
C VAL A 237 -2.83 -20.01 2.09
N LYS A 238 -3.21 -20.89 3.01
CA LYS A 238 -2.76 -22.29 3.03
C LYS A 238 -3.10 -23.03 1.74
N SER A 239 -4.31 -22.82 1.24
CA SER A 239 -4.80 -23.56 0.06
C SER A 239 -4.28 -23.02 -1.26
N ARG A 240 -3.94 -21.72 -1.35
CA ARG A 240 -3.68 -21.05 -2.62
C ARG A 240 -2.25 -20.53 -2.77
N LEU A 241 -1.61 -20.10 -1.68
CA LEU A 241 -0.30 -19.48 -1.72
C LEU A 241 0.80 -20.30 -1.03
N LEU A 242 0.46 -21.21 -0.11
CA LEU A 242 1.48 -21.96 0.61
C LEU A 242 2.07 -23.08 -0.24
N THR A 243 3.39 -23.08 -0.34
CA THR A 243 4.20 -24.08 -1.05
C THR A 243 5.28 -24.65 -0.14
N PRO A 244 5.99 -25.73 -0.54
CA PRO A 244 7.11 -26.24 0.26
C PRO A 244 8.23 -25.23 0.52
N GLY A 245 8.39 -24.23 -0.34
CA GLY A 245 9.40 -23.18 -0.20
C GLY A 245 8.97 -22.00 0.67
N GLY A 246 7.65 -21.84 0.89
CA GLY A 246 7.09 -20.69 1.62
C GLY A 246 5.78 -20.18 1.00
N ILE A 247 5.47 -18.92 1.23
CA ILE A 247 4.25 -18.28 0.72
C ILE A 247 4.57 -17.57 -0.59
N LEU A 248 3.88 -17.96 -1.67
CA LEU A 248 3.97 -17.28 -2.97
C LEU A 248 3.50 -15.83 -2.85
N ALA A 249 4.12 -14.93 -3.59
CA ALA A 249 3.70 -13.54 -3.69
C ALA A 249 2.32 -13.42 -4.36
N THR A 250 2.10 -14.16 -5.46
CA THR A 250 0.83 -14.25 -6.19
C THR A 250 0.57 -15.69 -6.67
N GLU A 251 -0.63 -15.96 -7.17
CA GLU A 251 -1.00 -17.27 -7.74
C GLU A 251 -0.47 -17.49 -9.16
N TYR A 252 0.08 -16.46 -9.80
CA TYR A 252 0.47 -16.50 -11.20
C TYR A 252 1.95 -16.86 -11.36
N GLU A 253 2.25 -17.46 -12.51
CA GLU A 253 3.60 -17.75 -12.95
C GLU A 253 3.88 -16.91 -14.21
N THR A 254 4.58 -15.79 -14.03
CA THR A 254 4.81 -14.81 -15.10
C THR A 254 6.28 -14.60 -15.43
N GLY A 255 7.18 -14.94 -14.49
CA GLY A 255 8.61 -14.62 -14.60
C GLY A 255 8.95 -13.19 -14.18
N GLU A 256 7.96 -12.37 -13.78
CA GLU A 256 8.22 -11.09 -13.14
C GLU A 256 8.93 -11.30 -11.80
N GLN A 257 9.60 -10.25 -11.29
CA GLN A 257 10.52 -10.37 -10.15
C GLN A 257 9.91 -11.07 -8.92
N TRP A 258 8.65 -10.81 -8.62
CA TRP A 258 7.95 -11.33 -7.44
C TRP A 258 7.07 -12.55 -7.73
N ASP A 259 6.87 -12.92 -9.01
CA ASP A 259 6.08 -14.09 -9.40
C ASP A 259 6.98 -15.29 -9.70
N LYS A 260 6.42 -16.51 -9.62
CA LYS A 260 7.12 -17.72 -10.08
C LYS A 260 7.51 -17.59 -11.56
N PRO A 261 8.58 -18.20 -12.01
CA PRO A 261 9.59 -19.00 -11.26
C PRO A 261 10.78 -18.16 -10.79
N ASN A 262 10.61 -16.84 -10.62
CA ASN A 262 11.70 -15.97 -10.23
C ASN A 262 12.20 -16.28 -8.80
N GLY A 263 13.48 -16.01 -8.54
CA GLY A 263 14.13 -16.29 -7.25
C GLY A 263 13.65 -15.43 -6.06
N TRP A 264 12.81 -14.43 -6.28
CA TRP A 264 12.13 -13.67 -5.21
C TRP A 264 10.81 -14.32 -4.78
N ALA A 265 10.28 -15.24 -5.56
CA ALA A 265 9.17 -16.08 -5.13
C ALA A 265 9.69 -17.24 -4.27
N PRO A 266 9.05 -17.58 -3.19
CA PRO A 266 9.44 -18.70 -2.33
C PRO A 266 9.29 -20.05 -3.02
#